data_a79c024891a6005322db45a852e92c9a
#
_entry.id   a79c024891a6005322db45a852e92c9a
#
_cell.length_a   1.000
_cell.length_b   1.000
_cell.length_c   1.000
_cell.angle_alpha   90.00
_cell.angle_beta   90.00
_cell.angle_gamma   90.00
#
_symmetry.space_group_name_H-M   'P 1'
#
loop_
_entity.id
_entity.type
_entity.pdbx_description
1 polymer ?
#
loop_
_entity_poly.entity_id
_entity_poly.type
_entity_poly.pdbx_seq_one_letter_code
_entity_poly.pdbx_strand_id
1 'polypeptide(L)'
;VQQGSEVDGERLRFDFSNPSGMTPEQLDEVEARVSAQVVLNHPVDVGEEDLEAAKARGVIAAFGEKYGERVRVVDIGSWSTELCGGTHVTRTGDIGSFVITSEGAISAGVRRIEALTGAAAVAWTQEQRRVLRETALGLKVAPKDLPDRVAQLQKQLKEAKKKKAAGQGADVARLVEDLKAKLVERDGLCWLLADLPDLGGDDLRALAEAT
;
A
#
# COMPACT_ATOMS: atom_id res chain seq x y z
N VAL A 1 0.74 -14.93 16.68
CA VAL A 1 0.32 -14.64 18.07
C VAL A 1 0.12 -13.15 18.20
N GLN A 2 -0.97 -12.73 18.90
CA GLN A 2 -1.24 -11.32 19.21
C GLN A 2 -0.12 -10.73 20.06
N GLN A 3 0.32 -9.51 19.71
CA GLN A 3 1.33 -8.73 20.44
C GLN A 3 0.72 -7.47 21.09
N GLY A 4 -0.44 -7.04 20.60
CA GLY A 4 -1.20 -5.91 21.11
C GLY A 4 -2.43 -5.64 20.27
N SER A 5 -3.39 -4.91 20.83
CA SER A 5 -4.55 -4.40 20.09
C SER A 5 -5.05 -3.12 20.73
N GLU A 6 -5.68 -2.30 19.93
CA GLU A 6 -6.35 -1.08 20.33
C GLU A 6 -7.58 -0.88 19.46
N VAL A 7 -8.70 -0.64 20.09
CA VAL A 7 -9.97 -0.32 19.42
C VAL A 7 -10.49 0.97 20.01
N ASP A 8 -10.70 1.96 19.17
CA ASP A 8 -11.30 3.24 19.53
C ASP A 8 -12.49 3.56 18.63
N GLY A 9 -13.02 4.78 18.71
CA GLY A 9 -14.16 5.21 17.89
C GLY A 9 -13.82 5.44 16.41
N GLU A 10 -12.55 5.43 16.04
CA GLU A 10 -12.09 5.74 14.69
C GLU A 10 -11.56 4.51 13.96
N ARG A 11 -10.85 3.60 14.67
CA ARG A 11 -10.19 2.45 14.05
C ARG A 11 -9.93 1.27 15.00
N LEU A 12 -9.69 0.13 14.41
CA LEU A 12 -9.06 -1.04 15.05
C LEU A 12 -7.57 -1.07 14.66
N ARG A 13 -6.71 -1.34 15.63
CA ARG A 13 -5.31 -1.67 15.43
C ARG A 13 -5.01 -3.04 16.05
N PHE A 14 -4.35 -3.91 15.30
CA PHE A 14 -3.99 -5.25 15.74
C PHE A 14 -2.54 -5.58 15.38
N ASP A 15 -1.74 -5.81 16.43
CA ASP A 15 -0.32 -6.15 16.32
C ASP A 15 -0.14 -7.66 16.52
N PHE A 16 0.60 -8.31 15.62
CA PHE A 16 0.78 -9.76 15.65
C PHE A 16 2.17 -10.18 15.16
N SER A 17 2.64 -11.34 15.67
CA SER A 17 3.90 -11.93 15.23
C SER A 17 3.75 -12.53 13.84
N ASN A 18 4.52 -12.02 12.87
CA ASN A 18 4.69 -12.62 11.55
C ASN A 18 6.05 -12.21 10.97
N PRO A 19 6.85 -13.15 10.44
CA PRO A 19 8.20 -12.85 9.95
C PRO A 19 8.20 -12.05 8.63
N SER A 20 7.11 -12.11 7.85
CA SER A 20 6.97 -11.45 6.55
C SER A 20 5.69 -10.63 6.47
N GLY A 21 5.60 -9.72 5.50
CA GLY A 21 4.34 -9.04 5.17
C GLY A 21 3.27 -10.02 4.69
N MET A 22 2.02 -9.69 4.91
CA MET A 22 0.91 -10.44 4.34
C MET A 22 0.77 -10.09 2.85
N THR A 23 0.41 -11.08 2.04
CA THR A 23 0.07 -10.82 0.63
C THR A 23 -1.32 -10.20 0.53
N PRO A 24 -1.64 -9.49 -0.58
CA PRO A 24 -2.98 -8.99 -0.81
C PRO A 24 -4.06 -10.08 -0.68
N GLU A 25 -3.81 -11.26 -1.21
CA GLU A 25 -4.74 -12.39 -1.16
C GLU A 25 -4.98 -12.89 0.28
N GLN A 26 -3.95 -12.83 1.13
CA GLN A 26 -4.08 -13.16 2.55
C GLN A 26 -4.90 -12.12 3.30
N LEU A 27 -4.73 -10.83 2.97
CA LEU A 27 -5.55 -9.76 3.53
C LEU A 27 -7.02 -9.90 3.11
N ASP A 28 -7.27 -10.16 1.82
CA ASP A 28 -8.60 -10.42 1.28
C ASP A 28 -9.27 -11.61 1.98
N GLU A 29 -8.51 -12.68 2.25
CA GLU A 29 -9.01 -13.86 2.97
C GLU A 29 -9.39 -13.52 4.41
N VAL A 30 -8.59 -12.72 5.12
CA VAL A 30 -8.89 -12.27 6.49
C VAL A 30 -10.17 -11.43 6.49
N GLU A 31 -10.31 -10.47 5.58
CA GLU A 31 -11.52 -9.66 5.45
C GLU A 31 -12.75 -10.52 5.17
N ALA A 32 -12.64 -11.47 4.25
CA ALA A 32 -13.73 -12.37 3.93
C ALA A 32 -14.15 -13.23 5.12
N ARG A 33 -13.18 -13.77 5.89
CA ARG A 33 -13.47 -14.57 7.10
C ARG A 33 -14.14 -13.74 8.19
N VAL A 34 -13.65 -12.53 8.46
CA VAL A 34 -14.26 -11.63 9.46
C VAL A 34 -15.68 -11.25 9.01
N SER A 35 -15.84 -10.83 7.76
CA SER A 35 -17.14 -10.46 7.20
C SER A 35 -18.15 -11.61 7.26
N ALA A 36 -17.71 -12.85 7.03
CA ALA A 36 -18.58 -14.02 7.18
C ALA A 36 -19.10 -14.19 8.61
N GLN A 37 -18.25 -13.98 9.64
CA GLN A 37 -18.68 -14.06 11.04
C GLN A 37 -19.62 -12.91 11.42
N VAL A 38 -19.41 -11.72 10.87
CA VAL A 38 -20.32 -10.59 11.03
C VAL A 38 -21.71 -10.92 10.47
N VAL A 39 -21.77 -11.45 9.26
CA VAL A 39 -23.04 -11.83 8.58
C VAL A 39 -23.77 -12.94 9.32
N LEU A 40 -23.07 -13.89 9.94
CA LEU A 40 -23.67 -14.97 10.72
C LEU A 40 -24.36 -14.44 12.00
N ASN A 41 -24.05 -13.23 12.43
CA ASN A 41 -24.69 -12.54 13.53
C ASN A 41 -24.73 -13.37 14.84
N HIS A 42 -23.61 -14.00 15.18
CA HIS A 42 -23.49 -14.78 16.41
C HIS A 42 -23.75 -13.93 17.67
N PRO A 43 -24.34 -14.49 18.72
CA PRO A 43 -24.33 -13.85 20.03
C PRO A 43 -22.90 -13.76 20.56
N VAL A 44 -22.61 -12.72 21.32
CA VAL A 44 -21.35 -12.55 22.06
C VAL A 44 -21.70 -12.63 23.54
N ASP A 45 -21.42 -13.78 24.13
CA ASP A 45 -21.72 -14.06 25.51
C ASP A 45 -20.49 -13.76 26.39
N VAL A 46 -20.72 -13.12 27.52
CA VAL A 46 -19.66 -12.72 28.45
C VAL A 46 -19.96 -13.30 29.82
N GLY A 47 -19.00 -14.06 30.34
CA GLY A 47 -19.09 -14.70 31.65
C GLY A 47 -17.80 -14.59 32.45
N GLU A 48 -17.85 -14.99 33.70
CA GLU A 48 -16.69 -15.17 34.55
C GLU A 48 -16.57 -16.63 34.98
N GLU A 49 -15.38 -17.17 34.85
CA GLU A 49 -15.08 -18.53 35.28
C GLU A 49 -13.69 -18.64 35.94
N ASP A 50 -13.41 -19.79 36.49
CA ASP A 50 -12.09 -20.11 37.05
C ASP A 50 -11.04 -20.20 35.93
N LEU A 51 -9.83 -19.66 36.14
CA LEU A 51 -8.76 -19.64 35.16
C LEU A 51 -8.37 -21.04 34.68
N GLU A 52 -8.28 -22.00 35.60
CA GLU A 52 -7.88 -23.36 35.24
C GLU A 52 -9.00 -24.07 34.44
N ALA A 53 -10.26 -23.79 34.75
CA ALA A 53 -11.40 -24.28 33.98
C ALA A 53 -11.39 -23.68 32.54
N ALA A 54 -11.15 -22.36 32.41
CA ALA A 54 -11.00 -21.70 31.12
C ALA A 54 -9.85 -22.32 30.28
N LYS A 55 -8.70 -22.52 30.88
CA LYS A 55 -7.56 -23.17 30.21
C LYS A 55 -7.90 -24.58 29.75
N ALA A 56 -8.58 -25.36 30.59
CA ALA A 56 -8.97 -26.73 30.27
C ALA A 56 -9.92 -26.81 29.07
N ARG A 57 -10.74 -25.77 28.84
CA ARG A 57 -11.58 -25.61 27.64
C ARG A 57 -10.81 -25.12 26.40
N GLY A 58 -9.54 -24.76 26.53
CA GLY A 58 -8.74 -24.22 25.43
C GLY A 58 -9.06 -22.76 25.10
N VAL A 59 -9.52 -21.97 26.08
CA VAL A 59 -9.80 -20.55 25.90
C VAL A 59 -8.50 -19.81 25.53
N ILE A 60 -8.57 -18.97 24.51
CA ILE A 60 -7.43 -18.18 24.03
C ILE A 60 -7.09 -17.09 25.07
N ALA A 61 -5.85 -17.09 25.54
CA ALA A 61 -5.34 -16.08 26.46
C ALA A 61 -4.31 -15.18 25.73
N ALA A 62 -4.40 -13.86 25.95
CA ALA A 62 -3.40 -12.95 25.42
C ALA A 62 -2.03 -13.22 26.04
N PHE A 63 -0.98 -13.16 25.21
CA PHE A 63 0.37 -13.47 25.65
C PHE A 63 0.92 -12.37 26.57
N GLY A 64 1.44 -12.78 27.74
CA GLY A 64 2.10 -11.86 28.69
C GLY A 64 1.19 -11.20 29.71
N GLU A 65 -0.12 -11.42 29.70
CA GLU A 65 -1.01 -10.94 30.73
C GLU A 65 -0.97 -11.85 31.99
N LYS A 66 -1.07 -11.20 33.15
CA LYS A 66 -1.20 -11.89 34.44
C LYS A 66 -2.69 -11.97 34.81
N TYR A 67 -3.22 -13.17 34.80
CA TYR A 67 -4.61 -13.44 35.16
C TYR A 67 -4.76 -13.79 36.62
N GLY A 68 -5.85 -13.34 37.24
CA GLY A 68 -6.26 -13.78 38.58
C GLY A 68 -6.86 -15.19 38.56
N GLU A 69 -7.35 -15.65 39.72
CA GLU A 69 -8.02 -16.95 39.84
C GLU A 69 -9.34 -16.99 39.03
N ARG A 70 -10.03 -15.86 38.96
CA ARG A 70 -11.23 -15.69 38.12
C ARG A 70 -10.93 -14.78 36.92
N VAL A 71 -11.43 -15.19 35.78
CA VAL A 71 -11.19 -14.54 34.50
C VAL A 71 -12.50 -14.26 33.77
N ARG A 72 -12.52 -13.16 33.05
CA ARG A 72 -13.63 -12.82 32.15
C ARG A 72 -13.41 -13.49 30.80
N VAL A 73 -14.37 -14.30 30.40
CA VAL A 73 -14.37 -15.05 29.15
C VAL A 73 -15.40 -14.44 28.21
N VAL A 74 -15.05 -14.29 26.96
CA VAL A 74 -15.90 -13.85 25.87
C VAL A 74 -16.05 -14.98 24.88
N ASP A 75 -17.28 -15.46 24.71
CA ASP A 75 -17.64 -16.52 23.76
C ASP A 75 -18.35 -15.88 22.55
N ILE A 76 -17.84 -16.14 21.35
CA ILE A 76 -18.41 -15.67 20.08
C ILE A 76 -18.95 -16.89 19.33
N GLY A 77 -20.16 -17.30 19.72
CA GLY A 77 -20.76 -18.53 19.21
C GLY A 77 -19.83 -19.73 19.42
N SER A 78 -19.73 -20.60 18.40
CA SER A 78 -18.78 -21.73 18.41
C SER A 78 -17.45 -21.39 17.71
N TRP A 79 -17.22 -20.13 17.35
CA TRP A 79 -16.11 -19.71 16.49
C TRP A 79 -14.88 -19.29 17.26
N SER A 80 -15.03 -18.52 18.34
CA SER A 80 -13.92 -18.04 19.16
C SER A 80 -14.32 -17.93 20.62
N THR A 81 -13.42 -18.27 21.51
CA THR A 81 -13.54 -18.06 22.95
C THR A 81 -12.23 -17.53 23.47
N GLU A 82 -12.24 -16.36 24.12
CA GLU A 82 -11.02 -15.70 24.57
C GLU A 82 -11.15 -15.07 25.95
N LEU A 83 -10.02 -14.90 26.65
CA LEU A 83 -9.93 -14.08 27.85
C LEU A 83 -9.80 -12.62 27.43
N CYS A 84 -10.82 -11.80 27.74
CA CYS A 84 -10.80 -10.39 27.38
C CYS A 84 -11.51 -9.52 28.40
N GLY A 85 -10.80 -8.50 28.92
CA GLY A 85 -11.34 -7.50 29.86
C GLY A 85 -12.05 -6.32 29.17
N GLY A 86 -11.97 -6.21 27.83
CA GLY A 86 -12.52 -5.11 27.05
C GLY A 86 -14.04 -5.10 26.95
N THR A 87 -14.58 -4.03 26.35
CA THR A 87 -16.00 -3.96 25.99
C THR A 87 -16.24 -4.65 24.65
N HIS A 88 -17.37 -5.31 24.51
CA HIS A 88 -17.75 -6.04 23.32
C HIS A 88 -19.15 -5.68 22.85
N VAL A 89 -19.41 -5.85 21.56
CA VAL A 89 -20.74 -5.84 20.98
C VAL A 89 -21.55 -7.01 21.52
N THR A 90 -22.86 -6.93 21.44
CA THR A 90 -23.74 -8.05 21.88
C THR A 90 -23.92 -9.12 20.83
N ARG A 91 -23.70 -8.78 19.58
CA ARG A 91 -23.75 -9.69 18.42
C ARG A 91 -22.70 -9.31 17.41
N THR A 92 -22.16 -10.28 16.68
CA THR A 92 -21.15 -10.01 15.64
C THR A 92 -21.70 -9.12 14.51
N GLY A 93 -23.00 -9.16 14.24
CA GLY A 93 -23.66 -8.28 13.25
C GLY A 93 -23.60 -6.79 13.61
N ASP A 94 -23.46 -6.43 14.89
CA ASP A 94 -23.35 -5.04 15.34
C ASP A 94 -22.05 -4.38 14.85
N ILE A 95 -21.04 -5.15 14.48
CA ILE A 95 -19.77 -4.66 13.88
C ILE A 95 -20.03 -4.00 12.53
N GLY A 96 -20.98 -4.50 11.75
CA GLY A 96 -21.27 -4.01 10.40
C GLY A 96 -20.16 -4.33 9.39
N SER A 97 -19.92 -3.43 8.44
CA SER A 97 -18.83 -3.59 7.47
C SER A 97 -17.48 -3.63 8.16
N PHE A 98 -16.56 -4.42 7.61
CA PHE A 98 -15.16 -4.51 8.05
C PHE A 98 -14.25 -4.35 6.84
N VAL A 99 -13.19 -3.56 6.95
CA VAL A 99 -12.18 -3.37 5.91
C VAL A 99 -10.80 -3.13 6.52
N ILE A 100 -9.78 -3.81 6.01
CA ILE A 100 -8.38 -3.56 6.35
C ILE A 100 -7.89 -2.38 5.52
N THR A 101 -7.38 -1.35 6.18
CA THR A 101 -6.87 -0.15 5.51
C THR A 101 -5.37 -0.16 5.31
N SER A 102 -4.63 -0.83 6.19
CA SER A 102 -3.18 -0.97 6.09
C SER A 102 -2.66 -2.24 6.75
N GLU A 103 -1.52 -2.73 6.27
CA GLU A 103 -0.70 -3.75 6.89
C GLU A 103 0.78 -3.35 6.77
N GLY A 104 1.54 -3.42 7.87
CA GLY A 104 2.95 -3.01 7.85
C GLY A 104 3.78 -3.55 8.99
N ALA A 105 5.12 -3.48 8.85
CA ALA A 105 6.04 -3.84 9.92
C ALA A 105 6.13 -2.70 10.95
N ILE A 106 6.10 -3.05 12.23
CA ILE A 106 6.36 -2.10 13.33
C ILE A 106 7.68 -2.40 14.06
N SER A 107 8.11 -3.66 14.05
CA SER A 107 9.42 -4.09 14.54
C SER A 107 9.83 -5.41 13.88
N ALA A 108 11.00 -5.91 14.19
CA ALA A 108 11.47 -7.20 13.67
C ALA A 108 10.51 -8.34 14.10
N GLY A 109 9.89 -8.99 13.10
CA GLY A 109 8.95 -10.10 13.32
C GLY A 109 7.59 -9.71 13.88
N VAL A 110 7.24 -8.41 13.97
CA VAL A 110 5.94 -7.92 14.41
C VAL A 110 5.31 -7.05 13.33
N ARG A 111 4.08 -7.38 12.99
CA ARG A 111 3.27 -6.72 11.98
C ARG A 111 2.07 -6.05 12.62
N ARG A 112 1.55 -5.02 11.97
CA ARG A 112 0.35 -4.28 12.37
C ARG A 112 -0.66 -4.28 11.23
N ILE A 113 -1.90 -4.59 11.56
CA ILE A 113 -3.07 -4.32 10.73
C ILE A 113 -3.82 -3.14 11.32
N GLU A 114 -4.26 -2.22 10.48
CA GLU A 114 -5.29 -1.24 10.82
C GLU A 114 -6.54 -1.53 10.01
N ALA A 115 -7.69 -1.44 10.66
CA ALA A 115 -8.98 -1.73 10.05
C ALA A 115 -10.06 -0.76 10.52
N LEU A 116 -11.10 -0.63 9.71
CA LEU A 116 -12.29 0.16 10.01
C LEU A 116 -13.51 -0.76 10.08
N THR A 117 -14.50 -0.35 10.86
CA THR A 117 -15.78 -1.07 10.98
C THR A 117 -16.97 -0.14 10.77
N GLY A 118 -18.14 -0.70 10.59
CA GLY A 118 -19.42 0.02 10.53
C GLY A 118 -19.44 1.12 9.47
N ALA A 119 -19.91 2.30 9.86
CA ALA A 119 -20.08 3.45 8.97
C ALA A 119 -18.73 3.97 8.40
N ALA A 120 -17.65 3.90 9.18
CA ALA A 120 -16.32 4.33 8.73
C ALA A 120 -15.79 3.41 7.60
N ALA A 121 -15.97 2.10 7.72
CA ALA A 121 -15.62 1.16 6.67
C ALA A 121 -16.43 1.39 5.37
N VAL A 122 -17.72 1.70 5.49
CA VAL A 122 -18.56 2.04 4.34
C VAL A 122 -18.08 3.32 3.67
N ALA A 123 -17.82 4.38 4.44
CA ALA A 123 -17.36 5.66 3.93
C ALA A 123 -16.00 5.51 3.20
N TRP A 124 -15.06 4.79 3.80
CA TRP A 124 -13.76 4.49 3.19
C TRP A 124 -13.92 3.75 1.86
N THR A 125 -14.74 2.70 1.82
CA THR A 125 -15.00 1.92 0.60
C THR A 125 -15.63 2.78 -0.50
N GLN A 126 -16.57 3.67 -0.14
CA GLN A 126 -17.19 4.60 -1.09
C GLN A 126 -16.15 5.56 -1.68
N GLU A 127 -15.22 6.05 -0.86
CA GLU A 127 -14.13 6.92 -1.30
C GLU A 127 -13.19 6.19 -2.28
N GLN A 128 -12.77 4.95 -1.96
CA GLN A 128 -11.94 4.16 -2.88
C GLN A 128 -12.64 3.95 -4.24
N ARG A 129 -13.94 3.65 -4.20
CA ARG A 129 -14.75 3.49 -5.42
C ARG A 129 -14.88 4.80 -6.20
N ARG A 130 -14.93 5.96 -5.52
CA ARG A 130 -14.96 7.27 -6.16
C ARG A 130 -13.65 7.54 -6.89
N VAL A 131 -12.52 7.40 -6.22
CA VAL A 131 -11.18 7.58 -6.79
C VAL A 131 -10.98 6.67 -8.01
N LEU A 132 -11.36 5.40 -7.91
CA LEU A 132 -11.27 4.46 -9.02
C LEU A 132 -12.10 4.90 -10.24
N ARG A 133 -13.34 5.36 -10.03
CA ARG A 133 -14.21 5.86 -11.12
C ARG A 133 -13.64 7.12 -11.78
N GLU A 134 -13.19 8.09 -10.98
CA GLU A 134 -12.62 9.34 -11.49
C GLU A 134 -11.36 9.08 -12.30
N THR A 135 -10.49 8.20 -11.83
CA THR A 135 -9.27 7.78 -12.55
C THR A 135 -9.63 7.12 -13.88
N ALA A 136 -10.58 6.20 -13.87
CA ALA A 136 -11.04 5.52 -15.10
C ALA A 136 -11.65 6.48 -16.11
N LEU A 137 -12.47 7.44 -15.65
CA LEU A 137 -13.03 8.50 -16.48
C LEU A 137 -11.94 9.40 -17.07
N GLY A 138 -10.96 9.82 -16.27
CA GLY A 138 -9.82 10.62 -16.74
C GLY A 138 -9.00 9.92 -17.83
N LEU A 139 -8.85 8.61 -17.72
CA LEU A 139 -8.15 7.78 -18.71
C LEU A 139 -9.05 7.26 -19.83
N LYS A 140 -10.36 7.56 -19.80
CA LYS A 140 -11.37 7.14 -20.78
C LYS A 140 -11.43 5.62 -20.98
N VAL A 141 -11.39 4.87 -19.91
CA VAL A 141 -11.48 3.39 -19.90
C VAL A 141 -12.48 2.92 -18.83
N ALA A 142 -12.92 1.67 -18.90
CA ALA A 142 -13.67 1.08 -17.80
C ALA A 142 -12.73 0.79 -16.61
N PRO A 143 -13.22 0.80 -15.36
CA PRO A 143 -12.38 0.55 -14.17
C PRO A 143 -11.55 -0.73 -14.26
N LYS A 144 -12.11 -1.80 -14.80
CA LYS A 144 -11.42 -3.09 -14.98
C LYS A 144 -10.22 -3.03 -15.93
N ASP A 145 -10.21 -2.06 -16.86
CA ASP A 145 -9.19 -1.92 -17.90
C ASP A 145 -8.07 -0.92 -17.48
N LEU A 146 -8.16 -0.36 -16.27
CA LEU A 146 -7.17 0.58 -15.74
C LEU A 146 -5.74 0.02 -15.71
N PRO A 147 -5.50 -1.23 -15.22
CA PRO A 147 -4.15 -1.77 -15.18
C PRO A 147 -3.49 -1.81 -16.57
N ASP A 148 -4.22 -2.28 -17.58
CA ASP A 148 -3.72 -2.36 -18.96
C ASP A 148 -3.47 -0.97 -19.55
N ARG A 149 -4.36 -0.01 -19.25
CA ARG A 149 -4.19 1.38 -19.71
C ARG A 149 -2.96 2.03 -19.10
N VAL A 150 -2.72 1.84 -17.82
CA VAL A 150 -1.53 2.35 -17.11
C VAL A 150 -0.26 1.72 -17.72
N ALA A 151 -0.23 0.40 -17.93
CA ALA A 151 0.90 -0.29 -18.55
C ALA A 151 1.18 0.25 -19.97
N GLN A 152 0.13 0.48 -20.76
CA GLN A 152 0.24 1.08 -22.10
C GLN A 152 0.84 2.49 -22.05
N LEU A 153 0.37 3.35 -21.14
CA LEU A 153 0.89 4.70 -20.98
C LEU A 153 2.36 4.71 -20.53
N GLN A 154 2.74 3.84 -19.63
CA GLN A 154 4.14 3.67 -19.22
C GLN A 154 5.04 3.28 -20.39
N LYS A 155 4.59 2.34 -21.24
CA LYS A 155 5.31 1.94 -22.44
C LYS A 155 5.45 3.10 -23.42
N GLN A 156 4.37 3.82 -23.72
CA GLN A 156 4.38 4.99 -24.60
C GLN A 156 5.32 6.09 -24.09
N LEU A 157 5.32 6.36 -22.78
CA LEU A 157 6.21 7.33 -22.17
C LEU A 157 7.69 6.92 -22.31
N LYS A 158 8.01 5.63 -22.09
CA LYS A 158 9.36 5.10 -22.27
C LYS A 158 9.83 5.23 -23.74
N GLU A 159 8.97 4.91 -24.69
CA GLU A 159 9.26 5.05 -26.12
C GLU A 159 9.44 6.51 -26.53
N ALA A 160 8.58 7.42 -26.04
CA ALA A 160 8.69 8.86 -26.30
C ALA A 160 10.01 9.42 -25.73
N LYS A 161 10.40 9.05 -24.52
CA LYS A 161 11.67 9.46 -23.92
C LYS A 161 12.86 8.96 -24.75
N LYS A 162 12.81 7.69 -25.23
CA LYS A 162 13.87 7.12 -26.08
C LYS A 162 13.97 7.84 -27.43
N LYS A 163 12.84 8.16 -28.07
CA LYS A 163 12.82 8.93 -29.32
C LYS A 163 13.37 10.34 -29.15
N LYS A 164 13.00 11.03 -28.05
CA LYS A 164 13.52 12.36 -27.75
C LYS A 164 15.05 12.34 -27.55
N ALA A 165 15.58 11.38 -26.78
CA ALA A 165 17.01 11.25 -26.58
C ALA A 165 17.77 10.90 -27.88
N ALA A 166 17.20 10.04 -28.73
CA ALA A 166 17.79 9.73 -30.03
C ALA A 166 17.76 10.91 -30.99
N GLY A 167 16.67 11.72 -30.99
CA GLY A 167 16.58 12.95 -31.77
C GLY A 167 17.61 14.00 -31.35
N GLN A 168 17.75 14.24 -30.05
CA GLN A 168 18.76 15.16 -29.53
C GLN A 168 20.19 14.72 -29.87
N GLY A 169 20.51 13.41 -29.77
CA GLY A 169 21.82 12.90 -30.15
C GLY A 169 22.14 13.06 -31.65
N ALA A 170 21.15 12.89 -32.53
CA ALA A 170 21.32 13.11 -33.96
C ALA A 170 21.52 14.60 -34.31
N ASP A 171 20.79 15.50 -33.64
CA ASP A 171 20.93 16.93 -33.83
C ASP A 171 22.29 17.45 -33.34
N VAL A 172 22.79 16.94 -32.19
CA VAL A 172 24.13 17.27 -31.69
C VAL A 172 25.21 16.74 -32.64
N ALA A 173 25.12 15.50 -33.13
CA ALA A 173 26.09 14.94 -34.05
C ALA A 173 26.19 15.74 -35.36
N ARG A 174 25.02 16.17 -35.90
CA ARG A 174 24.98 17.01 -37.09
C ARG A 174 25.60 18.38 -36.83
N LEU A 175 25.33 18.96 -35.67
CA LEU A 175 25.89 20.26 -35.28
C LEU A 175 27.41 20.18 -35.09
N VAL A 176 27.94 19.07 -34.55
CA VAL A 176 29.39 18.80 -34.47
C VAL A 176 30.07 18.79 -35.86
N GLU A 177 29.46 18.11 -36.83
CA GLU A 177 30.00 18.10 -38.21
C GLU A 177 29.96 19.51 -38.84
N ASP A 178 28.87 20.27 -38.68
CA ASP A 178 28.75 21.63 -39.17
C ASP A 178 29.74 22.58 -38.47
N LEU A 179 30.08 22.36 -37.22
CA LEU A 179 31.08 23.13 -36.48
C LEU A 179 32.50 22.79 -36.90
N LYS A 180 32.82 21.51 -37.06
CA LYS A 180 34.14 21.06 -37.58
C LYS A 180 34.45 21.64 -38.93
N ALA A 181 33.45 21.80 -39.81
CA ALA A 181 33.61 22.42 -41.10
C ALA A 181 33.91 23.94 -41.06
N LYS A 182 33.65 24.59 -39.91
CA LYS A 182 33.92 26.02 -39.68
C LYS A 182 35.20 26.28 -38.86
N LEU A 183 35.95 25.26 -38.48
CA LEU A 183 37.24 25.38 -37.80
C LEU A 183 38.26 26.15 -38.68
N VAL A 184 38.89 27.19 -38.10
CA VAL A 184 39.92 27.99 -38.77
C VAL A 184 41.22 27.79 -37.99
N GLU A 185 42.25 27.36 -38.68
CA GLU A 185 43.59 27.23 -38.17
C GLU A 185 44.36 28.53 -38.46
N ARG A 186 44.89 29.14 -37.41
CA ARG A 186 45.75 30.33 -37.50
C ARG A 186 46.79 30.32 -36.42
N ASP A 187 48.07 30.51 -36.78
CA ASP A 187 49.22 30.53 -35.89
C ASP A 187 49.38 29.28 -35.01
N GLY A 188 49.02 28.11 -35.55
CA GLY A 188 49.06 26.82 -34.83
C GLY A 188 47.97 26.61 -33.79
N LEU A 189 46.95 27.48 -33.76
CA LEU A 189 45.77 27.36 -32.93
C LEU A 189 44.51 27.17 -33.78
N CYS A 190 43.64 26.27 -33.33
CA CYS A 190 42.32 26.06 -33.94
C CYS A 190 41.28 26.96 -33.23
N TRP A 191 40.57 27.77 -34.02
CA TRP A 191 39.55 28.68 -33.56
C TRP A 191 38.20 28.28 -34.13
N LEU A 192 37.18 28.27 -33.23
CA LEU A 192 35.79 28.09 -33.58
C LEU A 192 34.95 29.19 -32.92
N LEU A 193 34.27 29.97 -33.72
CA LEU A 193 33.25 30.91 -33.26
C LEU A 193 31.93 30.54 -33.90
N ALA A 194 30.94 30.16 -33.08
CA ALA A 194 29.62 29.81 -33.56
C ALA A 194 28.53 30.38 -32.64
N ASP A 195 27.47 30.83 -33.22
CA ASP A 195 26.24 31.16 -32.52
C ASP A 195 25.40 29.89 -32.44
N LEU A 196 25.13 29.45 -31.22
CA LEU A 196 24.46 28.19 -30.96
C LEU A 196 23.05 28.47 -30.43
N PRO A 197 21.99 28.05 -31.13
CA PRO A 197 20.64 28.23 -30.64
C PRO A 197 20.33 27.33 -29.48
N ASP A 198 19.67 27.82 -28.48
CA ASP A 198 18.97 27.16 -27.35
C ASP A 198 19.39 25.70 -27.00
N LEU A 199 20.68 25.48 -26.76
CA LEU A 199 21.18 24.19 -26.29
C LEU A 199 21.21 24.14 -24.76
N GLY A 200 20.80 23.02 -24.18
CA GLY A 200 20.93 22.77 -22.75
C GLY A 200 22.39 22.62 -22.32
N GLY A 201 22.68 22.84 -21.02
CA GLY A 201 24.06 22.75 -20.53
C GLY A 201 24.78 21.42 -20.78
N ASP A 202 24.04 20.32 -20.80
CA ASP A 202 24.56 18.97 -21.08
C ASP A 202 24.89 18.81 -22.57
N ASP A 203 24.08 19.38 -23.45
CA ASP A 203 24.31 19.35 -24.90
C ASP A 203 25.53 20.21 -25.28
N LEU A 204 25.70 21.36 -24.63
CA LEU A 204 26.89 22.23 -24.78
C LEU A 204 28.19 21.53 -24.35
N ARG A 205 28.14 20.77 -23.25
CA ARG A 205 29.29 19.99 -22.78
C ARG A 205 29.64 18.87 -23.76
N ALA A 206 28.63 18.11 -24.21
CA ALA A 206 28.82 17.06 -25.21
C ALA A 206 29.40 17.59 -26.53
N LEU A 207 29.00 18.79 -26.93
CA LEU A 207 29.51 19.49 -28.10
C LEU A 207 30.97 19.86 -27.94
N ALA A 208 31.34 20.43 -26.78
CA ALA A 208 32.72 20.85 -26.48
C ALA A 208 33.70 19.67 -26.36
N GLU A 209 33.22 18.47 -25.95
CA GLU A 209 34.01 17.27 -25.86
C GLU A 209 34.19 16.57 -27.22
N ALA A 210 33.34 16.83 -28.20
CA ALA A 210 33.30 16.20 -29.50
C ALA A 210 33.97 17.02 -30.64
N THR A 211 34.24 18.31 -30.36
CA THR A 211 34.94 19.23 -31.29
C THR A 211 36.42 19.31 -30.98
#